data_36f2a4fba1f67c0624814da017edea1e
#
_entry.id   36f2a4fba1f67c0624814da017edea1e
#
_cell.length_a   1.000
_cell.length_b   1.000
_cell.length_c   1.000
_cell.angle_alpha   90.00
_cell.angle_beta   90.00
_cell.angle_gamma   90.00
#
_symmetry.space_group_name_H-M   'P 1'
#
loop_
_entity.id
_entity.type
_entity.pdbx_description
1 polymer ?
#
loop_
_entity_poly.entity_id
_entity_poly.type
_entity_poly.pdbx_seq_one_letter_code
_entity_poly.pdbx_strand_id
1 'polypeptide(L)'
;MRHLSLLALSLLMAAPSASPAEATRTLLAVFAHPDDETLVAPLLAAYARRGVRVRLAVVTDGEKGTQAHAGIPAGPELAKARAEEARCSCRALGIDPPMLLGFKDGELGTPSRPPWAPLAEVQGVVAKVLQDVRPDAVITFGPEGAYGHPDHRLVGAVVTQLVQAGADGAPARLFYPGFPKDRLPKREGGIPWSPTDPRFLTVRVPYDAKDMTASRAALACHKSQFRAEEMEPLAQFMDQVLGGRQYLRPWFGAAKGDDLFAVEIP
;
A
#
# COMPACT_ATOMS: atom_id res chain seq x y z
N MET A 1 -20.70 58.04 58.68
CA MET A 1 -19.58 57.23 58.17
C MET A 1 -20.13 56.09 57.47
N ARG A 2 -20.05 56.07 56.06
CA ARG A 2 -20.59 54.99 55.19
C ARG A 2 -19.39 54.18 54.68
N HIS A 3 -19.34 52.91 55.09
CA HIS A 3 -18.33 51.96 54.60
C HIS A 3 -18.74 51.42 53.24
N LEU A 4 -18.00 51.71 52.16
CA LEU A 4 -18.09 51.06 50.88
C LEU A 4 -17.25 49.78 50.92
N SER A 5 -17.91 48.62 50.80
CA SER A 5 -17.21 47.35 50.59
C SER A 5 -17.03 47.14 49.08
N LEU A 6 -15.79 47.09 48.62
CA LEU A 6 -15.44 46.68 47.26
C LEU A 6 -15.46 45.15 47.18
N LEU A 7 -16.38 44.58 46.41
CA LEU A 7 -16.35 43.18 45.98
C LEU A 7 -15.37 43.06 44.81
N ALA A 8 -14.27 42.37 45.02
CA ALA A 8 -13.37 41.94 43.93
C ALA A 8 -13.94 40.71 43.24
N LEU A 9 -14.37 40.88 41.99
CA LEU A 9 -14.85 39.77 41.11
C LEU A 9 -13.62 39.10 40.46
N SER A 10 -13.21 37.95 40.97
CA SER A 10 -12.13 37.14 40.41
C SER A 10 -12.65 36.44 39.18
N LEU A 11 -12.24 36.89 37.99
CA LEU A 11 -12.49 36.21 36.67
C LEU A 11 -11.57 34.99 36.61
N LEU A 12 -12.10 33.77 36.85
CA LEU A 12 -11.40 32.53 36.58
C LEU A 12 -11.36 32.33 35.06
N MET A 13 -10.21 32.63 34.46
CA MET A 13 -9.96 32.22 33.05
C MET A 13 -9.78 30.72 33.01
N ALA A 14 -10.77 29.99 32.47
CA ALA A 14 -10.63 28.58 32.17
C ALA A 14 -9.65 28.45 30.95
N ALA A 15 -8.50 27.81 31.22
CA ALA A 15 -7.56 27.44 30.16
C ALA A 15 -8.28 26.50 29.17
N PRO A 16 -8.09 26.68 27.83
CA PRO A 16 -8.64 25.74 26.85
C PRO A 16 -8.08 24.36 27.11
N SER A 17 -8.94 23.39 27.41
CA SER A 17 -8.57 21.99 27.47
C SER A 17 -8.04 21.59 26.10
N ALA A 18 -6.75 21.20 26.03
CA ALA A 18 -6.20 20.61 24.81
C ALA A 18 -7.04 19.38 24.44
N SER A 19 -7.66 19.42 23.27
CA SER A 19 -8.33 18.25 22.68
C SER A 19 -7.32 17.11 22.63
N PRO A 20 -7.68 15.86 23.01
CA PRO A 20 -6.76 14.74 22.86
C PRO A 20 -6.32 14.69 21.40
N ALA A 21 -5.01 14.62 21.16
CA ALA A 21 -4.47 14.47 19.80
C ALA A 21 -5.18 13.28 19.16
N GLU A 22 -5.84 13.50 18.02
CA GLU A 22 -6.50 12.45 17.27
C GLU A 22 -5.46 11.37 16.96
N ALA A 23 -5.73 10.12 17.35
CA ALA A 23 -4.77 9.03 17.17
C ALA A 23 -4.39 8.94 15.70
N THR A 24 -3.09 8.96 15.41
CA THR A 24 -2.58 8.91 14.04
C THR A 24 -3.04 7.62 13.37
N ARG A 25 -3.82 7.71 12.30
CA ARG A 25 -4.26 6.56 11.51
C ARG A 25 -3.06 5.86 10.88
N THR A 26 -3.14 4.53 10.79
CA THR A 26 -2.11 3.71 10.17
C THR A 26 -2.66 2.96 8.96
N LEU A 27 -2.02 3.14 7.81
CA LEU A 27 -2.25 2.39 6.57
C LEU A 27 -1.12 1.40 6.36
N LEU A 28 -1.45 0.12 6.16
CA LEU A 28 -0.48 -0.92 5.79
C LEU A 28 -0.72 -1.37 4.36
N ALA A 29 0.30 -1.28 3.52
CA ALA A 29 0.36 -1.92 2.21
C ALA A 29 1.16 -3.24 2.34
N VAL A 30 0.62 -4.36 1.85
CA VAL A 30 1.30 -5.66 1.84
C VAL A 30 1.37 -6.15 0.40
N PHE A 31 2.59 -6.24 -0.13
CA PHE A 31 2.83 -6.60 -1.53
C PHE A 31 3.88 -7.72 -1.65
N ALA A 32 3.98 -8.30 -2.84
CA ALA A 32 4.82 -9.47 -3.07
C ALA A 32 6.29 -9.11 -3.29
N HIS A 33 6.57 -8.13 -4.15
CA HIS A 33 7.93 -7.80 -4.59
C HIS A 33 8.31 -6.34 -4.31
N PRO A 34 9.62 -6.04 -4.20
CA PRO A 34 10.08 -4.65 -4.20
C PRO A 34 9.79 -4.01 -5.57
N ASP A 35 8.93 -3.03 -5.67
CA ASP A 35 8.38 -2.27 -6.79
C ASP A 35 6.85 -2.32 -6.91
N ASP A 36 6.18 -3.28 -6.31
CA ASP A 36 4.72 -3.43 -6.36
C ASP A 36 3.98 -2.23 -5.75
N GLU A 37 4.59 -1.53 -4.79
CA GLU A 37 4.01 -0.33 -4.21
C GLU A 37 3.79 0.79 -5.24
N THR A 38 4.49 0.73 -6.38
CA THR A 38 4.30 1.70 -7.47
C THR A 38 2.89 1.68 -8.04
N LEU A 39 2.16 0.58 -7.92
CA LEU A 39 0.75 0.44 -8.32
C LEU A 39 -0.19 1.37 -7.56
N VAL A 40 0.18 1.75 -6.34
CA VAL A 40 -0.60 2.60 -5.45
C VAL A 40 0.20 3.79 -4.91
N ALA A 41 1.37 4.05 -5.48
CA ALA A 41 2.31 5.06 -5.00
C ALA A 41 1.69 6.46 -4.81
N PRO A 42 0.84 6.98 -5.72
CA PRO A 42 0.19 8.27 -5.51
C PRO A 42 -0.72 8.28 -4.27
N LEU A 43 -1.41 7.18 -4.01
CA LEU A 43 -2.26 7.02 -2.82
C LEU A 43 -1.42 7.00 -1.53
N LEU A 44 -0.31 6.24 -1.51
CA LEU A 44 0.56 6.16 -0.34
C LEU A 44 1.14 7.53 0.01
N ALA A 45 1.62 8.27 -1.01
CA ALA A 45 2.11 9.64 -0.85
C ALA A 45 1.01 10.59 -0.34
N ALA A 46 -0.21 10.48 -0.89
CA ALA A 46 -1.33 11.32 -0.47
C ALA A 46 -1.69 11.11 1.00
N TYR A 47 -1.71 9.88 1.48
CA TYR A 47 -1.98 9.59 2.89
C TYR A 47 -0.82 10.02 3.80
N ALA A 48 0.43 9.77 3.41
CA ALA A 48 1.59 10.25 4.18
C ALA A 48 1.57 11.78 4.34
N ARG A 49 1.29 12.51 3.26
CA ARG A 49 1.18 13.97 3.28
C ARG A 49 0.01 14.49 4.14
N ARG A 50 -1.04 13.68 4.30
CA ARG A 50 -2.19 13.96 5.18
C ARG A 50 -1.94 13.58 6.65
N GLY A 51 -0.73 13.14 6.99
CA GLY A 51 -0.36 12.77 8.36
C GLY A 51 -0.73 11.35 8.77
N VAL A 52 -1.17 10.50 7.84
CA VAL A 52 -1.37 9.07 8.09
C VAL A 52 -0.02 8.38 8.17
N ARG A 53 0.18 7.51 9.14
CA ARG A 53 1.35 6.64 9.18
C ARG A 53 1.21 5.54 8.14
N VAL A 54 2.02 5.60 7.09
CA VAL A 54 1.98 4.62 6.00
C VAL A 54 3.14 3.63 6.15
N ARG A 55 2.80 2.33 6.15
CA ARG A 55 3.75 1.21 6.27
C ARG A 55 3.66 0.34 5.02
N LEU A 56 4.81 -0.17 4.58
CA LEU A 56 4.93 -1.12 3.46
C LEU A 56 5.57 -2.42 3.97
N ALA A 57 4.91 -3.54 3.73
CA ALA A 57 5.49 -4.88 3.88
C ALA A 57 5.67 -5.50 2.50
N VAL A 58 6.87 -6.00 2.22
CA VAL A 58 7.25 -6.68 0.97
C VAL A 58 7.60 -8.13 1.32
N VAL A 59 6.86 -9.07 0.77
CA VAL A 59 6.94 -10.47 1.18
C VAL A 59 8.20 -11.15 0.64
N THR A 60 8.49 -11.03 -0.67
CA THR A 60 9.65 -11.68 -1.27
C THR A 60 10.84 -10.74 -1.43
N ASP A 61 12.01 -11.31 -1.61
CA ASP A 61 13.25 -10.56 -1.85
C ASP A 61 13.41 -10.09 -3.31
N GLY A 62 12.57 -10.58 -4.23
CA GLY A 62 12.60 -10.22 -5.65
C GLY A 62 13.86 -10.68 -6.39
N GLU A 63 14.59 -11.68 -5.86
CA GLU A 63 15.89 -12.12 -6.39
C GLU A 63 15.85 -12.73 -7.80
N LYS A 64 14.66 -13.08 -8.31
CA LYS A 64 14.49 -13.66 -9.65
C LYS A 64 14.01 -12.67 -10.71
N GLY A 65 13.61 -11.46 -10.31
CA GLY A 65 13.13 -10.40 -11.20
C GLY A 65 14.25 -9.75 -12.01
N THR A 66 14.96 -10.54 -12.83
CA THR A 66 16.09 -10.05 -13.63
C THR A 66 15.63 -9.22 -14.82
N GLN A 67 16.36 -8.14 -15.09
CA GLN A 67 16.19 -7.32 -16.29
C GLN A 67 17.52 -7.17 -17.00
N ALA A 68 17.55 -7.39 -18.31
CA ALA A 68 18.80 -7.38 -19.09
C ALA A 68 19.57 -6.05 -18.99
N HIS A 69 18.85 -4.92 -18.87
CA HIS A 69 19.48 -3.60 -18.80
C HIS A 69 20.22 -3.38 -17.47
N ALA A 70 19.79 -4.02 -16.39
CA ALA A 70 20.41 -3.87 -15.08
C ALA A 70 21.75 -4.65 -14.98
N GLY A 71 21.90 -5.71 -15.78
CA GLY A 71 23.11 -6.53 -15.76
C GLY A 71 23.37 -7.27 -14.44
N ILE A 72 22.39 -7.36 -13.56
CA ILE A 72 22.48 -8.04 -12.25
C ILE A 72 21.85 -9.43 -12.41
N PRO A 73 22.61 -10.51 -12.15
CA PRO A 73 22.08 -11.86 -12.22
C PRO A 73 21.08 -12.13 -11.09
N ALA A 74 20.22 -13.14 -11.29
CA ALA A 74 19.34 -13.62 -10.23
C ALA A 74 20.14 -14.07 -9.00
N GLY A 75 19.61 -13.79 -7.81
CA GLY A 75 20.21 -14.18 -6.55
C GLY A 75 20.43 -13.03 -5.56
N PRO A 76 21.31 -13.25 -4.56
CA PRO A 76 21.45 -12.34 -3.41
C PRO A 76 21.86 -10.90 -3.77
N GLU A 77 22.62 -10.70 -4.85
CA GLU A 77 23.03 -9.36 -5.29
C GLU A 77 21.81 -8.56 -5.81
N LEU A 78 20.95 -9.21 -6.60
CA LEU A 78 19.72 -8.59 -7.06
C LEU A 78 18.76 -8.32 -5.89
N ALA A 79 18.58 -9.28 -4.97
CA ALA A 79 17.78 -9.08 -3.75
C ALA A 79 18.25 -7.85 -2.96
N LYS A 80 19.58 -7.71 -2.78
CA LYS A 80 20.17 -6.55 -2.09
C LYS A 80 19.89 -5.24 -2.85
N ALA A 81 20.08 -5.22 -4.16
CA ALA A 81 19.80 -4.04 -4.98
C ALA A 81 18.31 -3.62 -4.84
N ARG A 82 17.39 -4.56 -5.02
CA ARG A 82 15.95 -4.31 -4.92
C ARG A 82 15.51 -3.88 -3.51
N ALA A 83 16.17 -4.39 -2.46
CA ALA A 83 15.93 -3.94 -1.10
C ALA A 83 16.29 -2.45 -0.90
N GLU A 84 17.42 -1.98 -1.46
CA GLU A 84 17.80 -0.57 -1.41
C GLU A 84 16.88 0.31 -2.26
N GLU A 85 16.43 -0.19 -3.40
CA GLU A 85 15.44 0.47 -4.26
C GLU A 85 14.10 0.67 -3.53
N ALA A 86 13.60 -0.36 -2.84
CA ALA A 86 12.40 -0.24 -2.00
C ALA A 86 12.56 0.78 -0.87
N ARG A 87 13.74 0.83 -0.22
CA ARG A 87 14.04 1.88 0.78
C ARG A 87 14.08 3.28 0.16
N CYS A 88 14.63 3.40 -1.04
CA CYS A 88 14.63 4.66 -1.80
C CYS A 88 13.19 5.09 -2.12
N SER A 89 12.36 4.17 -2.62
CA SER A 89 10.96 4.40 -2.94
C SER A 89 10.17 4.88 -1.72
N CYS A 90 10.30 4.20 -0.58
CA CYS A 90 9.65 4.62 0.66
C CYS A 90 10.05 6.04 1.08
N ARG A 91 11.33 6.41 0.96
CA ARG A 91 11.77 7.80 1.23
C ARG A 91 11.15 8.81 0.26
N ALA A 92 11.06 8.47 -1.02
CA ALA A 92 10.45 9.33 -2.04
C ALA A 92 8.96 9.56 -1.79
N LEU A 93 8.25 8.54 -1.28
CA LEU A 93 6.84 8.60 -0.91
C LEU A 93 6.59 9.29 0.44
N GLY A 94 7.62 9.51 1.25
CA GLY A 94 7.48 10.06 2.60
C GLY A 94 6.85 9.08 3.60
N ILE A 95 7.03 7.77 3.38
CA ILE A 95 6.49 6.70 4.22
C ILE A 95 7.59 6.03 5.06
N ASP A 96 7.20 5.25 6.06
CA ASP A 96 8.14 4.50 6.90
C ASP A 96 9.02 3.55 6.03
N PRO A 97 10.25 3.22 6.46
CA PRO A 97 11.07 2.23 5.77
C PRO A 97 10.34 0.90 5.57
N PRO A 98 10.57 0.19 4.45
CA PRO A 98 9.84 -1.04 4.16
C PRO A 98 10.20 -2.16 5.14
N MET A 99 9.23 -2.96 5.50
CA MET A 99 9.41 -4.25 6.16
C MET A 99 9.65 -5.31 5.09
N LEU A 100 10.90 -5.73 4.91
CA LEU A 100 11.31 -6.74 3.94
C LEU A 100 11.26 -8.11 4.63
N LEU A 101 10.33 -8.97 4.23
CA LEU A 101 10.08 -10.25 4.92
C LEU A 101 11.00 -11.37 4.44
N GLY A 102 11.66 -11.22 3.28
CA GLY A 102 12.78 -12.04 2.85
C GLY A 102 12.44 -13.44 2.34
N PHE A 103 11.18 -13.71 1.98
CA PHE A 103 10.82 -14.94 1.30
C PHE A 103 11.38 -14.97 -0.12
N LYS A 104 11.55 -16.16 -0.67
CA LYS A 104 12.11 -16.36 -1.99
C LYS A 104 11.11 -16.01 -3.09
N ASP A 105 11.56 -15.22 -4.06
CA ASP A 105 10.79 -14.83 -5.23
C ASP A 105 10.39 -16.05 -6.07
N GLY A 106 9.10 -16.14 -6.42
CA GLY A 106 8.53 -17.24 -7.21
C GLY A 106 8.46 -18.59 -6.47
N GLU A 107 8.62 -18.61 -5.13
CA GLU A 107 8.62 -19.87 -4.37
C GLU A 107 7.49 -19.98 -3.35
N LEU A 108 6.62 -18.97 -3.22
CA LEU A 108 5.55 -18.95 -2.22
C LEU A 108 4.57 -20.13 -2.35
N GLY A 109 4.31 -20.57 -3.58
CA GLY A 109 3.42 -21.70 -3.90
C GLY A 109 4.14 -23.01 -4.18
N THR A 110 5.45 -23.09 -3.94
CA THR A 110 6.23 -24.30 -4.25
C THR A 110 5.78 -25.50 -3.39
N PRO A 111 5.51 -26.68 -3.99
CA PRO A 111 5.22 -27.88 -3.23
C PRO A 111 6.40 -28.24 -2.32
N SER A 112 6.11 -28.45 -1.06
CA SER A 112 7.12 -28.75 -0.03
C SER A 112 6.65 -29.86 0.91
N ARG A 113 7.53 -30.34 1.78
CA ARG A 113 7.17 -31.26 2.86
C ARG A 113 7.49 -30.60 4.21
N PRO A 114 6.50 -30.37 5.09
CA PRO A 114 5.07 -30.67 4.86
C PRO A 114 4.47 -29.86 3.70
N PRO A 115 3.36 -30.34 3.08
CA PRO A 115 2.69 -29.63 2.01
C PRO A 115 2.34 -28.19 2.43
N TRP A 116 2.58 -27.22 1.51
CA TRP A 116 2.25 -25.81 1.72
C TRP A 116 3.06 -25.09 2.81
N ALA A 117 4.20 -25.66 3.27
CA ALA A 117 5.01 -25.02 4.31
C ALA A 117 5.41 -23.58 4.01
N PRO A 118 5.90 -23.21 2.81
CA PRO A 118 6.23 -21.83 2.50
C PRO A 118 5.02 -20.89 2.67
N LEU A 119 3.85 -21.29 2.22
CA LEU A 119 2.63 -20.48 2.35
C LEU A 119 2.20 -20.33 3.82
N ALA A 120 2.31 -21.40 4.63
CA ALA A 120 2.03 -21.34 6.06
C ALA A 120 3.03 -20.44 6.82
N GLU A 121 4.30 -20.42 6.41
CA GLU A 121 5.31 -19.51 6.96
C GLU A 121 4.98 -18.05 6.60
N VAL A 122 4.65 -17.77 5.34
CA VAL A 122 4.20 -16.43 4.91
C VAL A 122 3.00 -15.98 5.73
N GLN A 123 2.01 -16.86 5.92
CA GLN A 123 0.83 -16.57 6.74
C GLN A 123 1.21 -16.20 8.17
N GLY A 124 2.11 -16.96 8.81
CA GLY A 124 2.58 -16.67 10.16
C GLY A 124 3.31 -15.33 10.28
N VAL A 125 4.20 -15.04 9.32
CA VAL A 125 4.95 -13.77 9.31
C VAL A 125 4.04 -12.57 9.03
N VAL A 126 3.11 -12.67 8.08
CA VAL A 126 2.15 -11.60 7.78
C VAL A 126 1.19 -11.39 8.97
N ALA A 127 0.76 -12.46 9.66
CA ALA A 127 -0.02 -12.34 10.89
C ALA A 127 0.75 -11.54 11.97
N LYS A 128 2.05 -11.81 12.12
CA LYS A 128 2.91 -11.05 13.04
C LYS A 128 3.03 -9.57 12.64
N VAL A 129 3.14 -9.27 11.34
CA VAL A 129 3.13 -7.88 10.85
C VAL A 129 1.83 -7.19 11.21
N LEU A 130 0.67 -7.83 11.02
CA LEU A 130 -0.63 -7.27 11.38
C LEU A 130 -0.72 -7.00 12.89
N GLN A 131 -0.27 -7.95 13.71
CA GLN A 131 -0.24 -7.83 15.16
C GLN A 131 0.63 -6.67 15.64
N ASP A 132 1.81 -6.50 15.06
CA ASP A 132 2.78 -5.46 15.48
C ASP A 132 2.38 -4.06 14.97
N VAL A 133 1.83 -3.98 13.77
CA VAL A 133 1.47 -2.70 13.13
C VAL A 133 0.10 -2.21 13.60
N ARG A 134 -0.87 -3.10 13.83
CA ARG A 134 -2.28 -2.79 14.14
C ARG A 134 -2.86 -1.71 13.23
N PRO A 135 -2.87 -1.93 11.89
CA PRO A 135 -3.29 -0.92 10.95
C PRO A 135 -4.81 -0.65 11.05
N ASP A 136 -5.23 0.58 10.76
CA ASP A 136 -6.65 0.93 10.61
C ASP A 136 -7.22 0.49 9.25
N ALA A 137 -6.34 0.35 8.24
CA ALA A 137 -6.69 -0.14 6.91
C ALA A 137 -5.50 -0.88 6.28
N VAL A 138 -5.81 -1.87 5.43
CA VAL A 138 -4.83 -2.64 4.66
C VAL A 138 -5.13 -2.53 3.18
N ILE A 139 -4.06 -2.44 2.37
CA ILE A 139 -4.11 -2.59 0.91
C ILE A 139 -3.25 -3.79 0.53
N THR A 140 -3.75 -4.64 -0.35
CA THR A 140 -3.02 -5.77 -0.93
C THR A 140 -3.57 -6.12 -2.31
N PHE A 141 -3.00 -7.11 -2.97
CA PHE A 141 -3.54 -7.59 -4.25
C PHE A 141 -4.91 -8.25 -4.11
N GLY A 142 -5.76 -8.01 -5.11
CA GLY A 142 -6.95 -8.82 -5.30
C GLY A 142 -6.63 -10.19 -5.91
N PRO A 143 -7.63 -11.08 -6.05
CA PRO A 143 -7.46 -12.44 -6.58
C PRO A 143 -6.93 -12.49 -8.02
N GLU A 144 -7.02 -11.39 -8.77
CA GLU A 144 -6.44 -11.24 -10.11
C GLU A 144 -4.91 -11.05 -10.08
N GLY A 145 -4.34 -10.60 -8.94
CA GLY A 145 -2.89 -10.36 -8.80
C GLY A 145 -2.37 -9.29 -9.76
N ALA A 146 -3.11 -8.21 -9.95
CA ALA A 146 -2.85 -7.09 -10.86
C ALA A 146 -2.78 -7.49 -12.35
N TYR A 147 -1.93 -8.41 -12.73
CA TYR A 147 -1.74 -8.94 -14.09
C TYR A 147 -1.57 -10.47 -14.11
N GLY A 148 -1.97 -11.14 -13.05
CA GLY A 148 -1.98 -12.60 -12.97
C GLY A 148 -0.75 -13.23 -12.34
N HIS A 149 0.17 -12.43 -11.76
CA HIS A 149 1.37 -12.98 -11.12
C HIS A 149 1.01 -13.94 -9.96
N PRO A 150 1.60 -15.15 -9.90
CA PRO A 150 1.27 -16.13 -8.85
C PRO A 150 1.52 -15.61 -7.42
N ASP A 151 2.67 -15.00 -7.16
CA ASP A 151 3.00 -14.48 -5.83
C ASP A 151 2.06 -13.34 -5.41
N HIS A 152 1.64 -12.47 -6.34
CA HIS A 152 0.65 -11.43 -6.04
C HIS A 152 -0.67 -12.05 -5.56
N ARG A 153 -1.13 -13.10 -6.26
CA ARG A 153 -2.37 -13.82 -5.89
C ARG A 153 -2.24 -14.48 -4.52
N LEU A 154 -1.08 -15.11 -4.24
CA LEU A 154 -0.83 -15.80 -2.98
C LEU A 154 -0.74 -14.81 -1.82
N VAL A 155 -0.01 -13.71 -1.97
CA VAL A 155 0.07 -12.66 -0.94
C VAL A 155 -1.30 -12.06 -0.67
N GLY A 156 -2.04 -11.71 -1.73
CA GLY A 156 -3.41 -11.20 -1.60
C GLY A 156 -4.35 -12.18 -0.89
N ALA A 157 -4.26 -13.48 -1.22
CA ALA A 157 -5.05 -14.52 -0.57
C ALA A 157 -4.70 -14.68 0.91
N VAL A 158 -3.41 -14.69 1.28
CA VAL A 158 -2.95 -14.77 2.68
C VAL A 158 -3.46 -13.60 3.49
N VAL A 159 -3.27 -12.36 3.02
CA VAL A 159 -3.75 -11.15 3.72
C VAL A 159 -5.26 -11.20 3.89
N THR A 160 -5.99 -11.57 2.83
CA THR A 160 -7.46 -11.67 2.86
C THR A 160 -7.91 -12.71 3.88
N GLN A 161 -7.29 -13.88 3.89
CA GLN A 161 -7.60 -14.94 4.86
C GLN A 161 -7.39 -14.48 6.31
N LEU A 162 -6.30 -13.78 6.59
CA LEU A 162 -6.00 -13.29 7.95
C LEU A 162 -7.02 -12.24 8.40
N VAL A 163 -7.44 -11.35 7.51
CA VAL A 163 -8.51 -10.38 7.79
C VAL A 163 -9.84 -11.10 8.02
N GLN A 164 -10.22 -12.06 7.17
CA GLN A 164 -11.41 -12.87 7.33
C GLN A 164 -11.45 -13.66 8.63
N ALA A 165 -10.31 -14.17 9.07
CA ALA A 165 -10.17 -14.93 10.30
C ALA A 165 -10.18 -14.03 11.55
N GLY A 166 -10.18 -12.72 11.42
CA GLY A 166 -10.06 -11.78 12.53
C GLY A 166 -8.74 -11.94 13.28
N ALA A 167 -7.63 -12.16 12.54
CA ALA A 167 -6.30 -12.27 13.12
C ALA A 167 -5.97 -11.07 14.00
N ASP A 168 -5.21 -11.27 15.09
CA ASP A 168 -4.88 -10.18 16.00
C ASP A 168 -4.20 -9.02 15.26
N GLY A 169 -4.73 -7.81 15.48
CA GLY A 169 -4.28 -6.59 14.80
C GLY A 169 -4.82 -6.40 13.38
N ALA A 170 -5.53 -7.37 12.79
CA ALA A 170 -6.12 -7.21 11.46
C ALA A 170 -7.34 -6.28 11.50
N PRO A 171 -7.42 -5.25 10.62
CA PRO A 171 -8.59 -4.39 10.55
C PRO A 171 -9.67 -5.01 9.67
N ALA A 172 -10.92 -4.57 9.82
CA ALA A 172 -11.99 -4.91 8.87
C ALA A 172 -11.80 -4.22 7.50
N ARG A 173 -11.01 -3.14 7.43
CA ARG A 173 -10.77 -2.33 6.23
C ARG A 173 -9.64 -2.92 5.39
N LEU A 174 -10.01 -3.75 4.43
CA LEU A 174 -9.10 -4.32 3.44
C LEU A 174 -9.56 -3.91 2.04
N PHE A 175 -8.62 -3.44 1.22
CA PHE A 175 -8.89 -2.95 -0.13
C PHE A 175 -7.91 -3.54 -1.14
N TYR A 176 -8.41 -3.74 -2.36
CA TYR A 176 -7.62 -4.17 -3.51
C TYR A 176 -7.60 -3.05 -4.56
N PRO A 177 -6.43 -2.62 -5.02
CA PRO A 177 -6.34 -1.72 -6.16
C PRO A 177 -6.87 -2.42 -7.43
N GLY A 178 -7.49 -1.66 -8.30
CA GLY A 178 -8.01 -2.19 -9.55
C GLY A 178 -7.90 -1.17 -10.67
N PHE A 179 -7.80 -1.67 -11.90
CA PHE A 179 -7.75 -0.86 -13.11
C PHE A 179 -9.11 -0.83 -13.78
N PRO A 180 -9.76 0.34 -13.90
CA PRO A 180 -11.06 0.44 -14.56
C PRO A 180 -10.97 -0.03 -16.02
N LYS A 181 -11.77 -1.03 -16.40
CA LYS A 181 -11.70 -1.65 -17.74
C LYS A 181 -11.98 -0.67 -18.88
N ASP A 182 -12.77 0.36 -18.64
CA ASP A 182 -13.12 1.42 -19.57
C ASP A 182 -12.03 2.48 -19.74
N ARG A 183 -11.00 2.48 -18.88
CA ARG A 183 -9.85 3.38 -18.92
C ARG A 183 -8.56 2.68 -19.38
N LEU A 184 -8.50 1.36 -19.33
CA LEU A 184 -7.37 0.61 -19.85
C LEU A 184 -7.36 0.68 -21.37
N PRO A 185 -6.27 1.16 -22.01
CA PRO A 185 -6.17 1.16 -23.46
C PRO A 185 -6.13 -0.27 -24.00
N LYS A 186 -6.75 -0.48 -25.14
CA LYS A 186 -6.57 -1.71 -25.91
C LYS A 186 -5.15 -1.70 -26.50
N ARG A 187 -4.24 -2.45 -25.88
CA ARG A 187 -2.84 -2.56 -26.34
C ARG A 187 -2.56 -3.99 -26.75
N GLU A 188 -1.87 -4.14 -27.88
CA GLU A 188 -1.21 -5.38 -28.23
C GLU A 188 0.18 -5.38 -27.58
N GLY A 189 0.46 -6.38 -26.77
CA GLY A 189 1.72 -6.50 -26.02
C GLY A 189 1.80 -5.67 -24.73
N GLY A 190 2.87 -5.87 -23.97
CA GLY A 190 3.10 -5.25 -22.65
C GLY A 190 2.50 -6.04 -21.48
N ILE A 191 2.41 -5.42 -20.31
CA ILE A 191 1.85 -6.05 -19.12
C ILE A 191 0.36 -6.27 -19.30
N PRO A 192 -0.15 -7.51 -19.16
CA PRO A 192 -1.56 -7.85 -19.35
C PRO A 192 -2.39 -7.47 -18.11
N TRP A 193 -2.53 -6.16 -17.84
CA TRP A 193 -3.29 -5.67 -16.71
C TRP A 193 -4.67 -6.28 -16.62
N SER A 194 -5.03 -6.78 -15.46
CA SER A 194 -6.35 -7.36 -15.21
C SER A 194 -7.40 -6.25 -15.05
N PRO A 195 -8.38 -6.15 -15.98
CA PRO A 195 -9.38 -5.11 -15.93
C PRO A 195 -10.38 -5.38 -14.82
N THR A 196 -10.81 -4.34 -14.14
CA THR A 196 -11.91 -4.40 -13.16
C THR A 196 -13.11 -3.62 -13.67
N ASP A 197 -14.31 -4.19 -13.55
CA ASP A 197 -15.54 -3.46 -13.86
C ASP A 197 -15.69 -2.27 -12.88
N PRO A 198 -15.90 -1.04 -13.40
CA PRO A 198 -16.00 0.16 -12.57
C PRO A 198 -17.05 0.10 -11.46
N ARG A 199 -18.06 -0.79 -11.59
CA ARG A 199 -19.09 -1.02 -10.55
C ARG A 199 -18.52 -1.55 -9.24
N PHE A 200 -17.38 -2.28 -9.30
CA PHE A 200 -16.69 -2.82 -8.13
C PHE A 200 -15.67 -1.87 -7.54
N LEU A 201 -15.22 -0.88 -8.30
CA LEU A 201 -14.25 0.13 -7.87
C LEU A 201 -14.97 1.27 -7.15
N THR A 202 -15.52 0.97 -6.00
CA THR A 202 -16.43 1.85 -5.26
C THR A 202 -15.73 2.83 -4.34
N VAL A 203 -14.46 2.59 -4.04
CA VAL A 203 -13.61 3.51 -3.27
C VAL A 203 -12.60 4.18 -4.22
N ARG A 204 -12.61 5.53 -4.26
CA ARG A 204 -11.86 6.32 -5.27
C ARG A 204 -11.14 7.47 -4.60
N VAL A 205 -9.98 7.17 -4.02
CA VAL A 205 -9.22 8.13 -3.22
C VAL A 205 -8.51 9.15 -4.14
N PRO A 206 -8.77 10.45 -3.98
CA PRO A 206 -8.11 11.47 -4.77
C PRO A 206 -6.66 11.67 -4.34
N TYR A 207 -5.81 11.97 -5.32
CA TYR A 207 -4.45 12.43 -5.15
C TYR A 207 -4.19 13.66 -6.05
N ASP A 208 -3.15 14.42 -5.76
CA ASP A 208 -2.81 15.63 -6.51
C ASP A 208 -1.45 15.53 -7.23
N ALA A 209 -1.04 16.62 -7.87
CA ALA A 209 0.23 16.69 -8.62
C ALA A 209 1.47 16.48 -7.72
N LYS A 210 1.41 16.81 -6.42
CA LYS A 210 2.52 16.57 -5.48
C LYS A 210 2.66 15.09 -5.21
N ASP A 211 1.54 14.38 -5.05
CA ASP A 211 1.49 12.94 -4.83
C ASP A 211 2.01 12.20 -6.07
N MET A 212 1.65 12.67 -7.28
CA MET A 212 2.22 12.14 -8.53
C MET A 212 3.72 12.41 -8.66
N THR A 213 4.21 13.56 -8.21
CA THR A 213 5.65 13.84 -8.19
C THR A 213 6.39 12.86 -7.29
N ALA A 214 5.87 12.59 -6.10
CA ALA A 214 6.42 11.59 -5.20
C ALA A 214 6.37 10.17 -5.80
N SER A 215 5.27 9.81 -6.46
CA SER A 215 5.10 8.54 -7.17
C SER A 215 6.14 8.35 -8.28
N ARG A 216 6.38 9.38 -9.11
CA ARG A 216 7.43 9.35 -10.14
C ARG A 216 8.82 9.19 -9.54
N ALA A 217 9.11 9.88 -8.44
CA ALA A 217 10.37 9.74 -7.73
C ALA A 217 10.55 8.34 -7.13
N ALA A 218 9.48 7.72 -6.63
CA ALA A 218 9.48 6.35 -6.14
C ALA A 218 9.75 5.35 -7.28
N LEU A 219 9.06 5.48 -8.42
CA LEU A 219 9.28 4.65 -9.60
C LEU A 219 10.75 4.75 -10.08
N ALA A 220 11.33 5.96 -10.07
CA ALA A 220 12.71 6.19 -10.47
C ALA A 220 13.75 5.55 -9.55
N CYS A 221 13.36 5.06 -8.37
CA CYS A 221 14.22 4.29 -7.48
C CYS A 221 14.47 2.86 -8.00
N HIS A 222 13.52 2.25 -8.72
CA HIS A 222 13.53 0.84 -9.13
C HIS A 222 14.31 0.62 -10.44
N LYS A 223 15.57 1.04 -10.46
CA LYS A 223 16.45 1.02 -11.63
C LYS A 223 16.80 -0.39 -12.11
N SER A 224 16.78 -1.37 -11.21
CA SER A 224 17.00 -2.76 -11.58
C SER A 224 15.79 -3.35 -12.35
N GLN A 225 14.61 -2.71 -12.29
CA GLN A 225 13.37 -3.19 -12.89
C GLN A 225 12.94 -2.38 -14.10
N PHE A 226 13.18 -1.08 -14.11
CA PHE A 226 12.72 -0.17 -15.16
C PHE A 226 13.90 0.60 -15.75
N ARG A 227 13.94 0.71 -17.08
CA ARG A 227 14.88 1.58 -17.78
C ARG A 227 14.49 3.04 -17.59
N ALA A 228 15.44 3.94 -17.61
CA ALA A 228 15.19 5.37 -17.45
C ALA A 228 14.17 5.89 -18.50
N GLU A 229 14.28 5.43 -19.74
CA GLU A 229 13.37 5.79 -20.83
C GLU A 229 11.96 5.22 -20.71
N GLU A 230 11.75 4.19 -19.89
CA GLU A 230 10.44 3.56 -19.66
C GLU A 230 9.67 4.21 -18.50
N MET A 231 10.35 4.87 -17.57
CA MET A 231 9.76 5.37 -16.32
C MET A 231 8.72 6.47 -16.58
N GLU A 232 9.03 7.47 -17.40
CA GLU A 232 8.08 8.54 -17.69
C GLU A 232 6.87 8.06 -18.52
N PRO A 233 7.02 7.26 -19.58
CA PRO A 233 5.89 6.64 -20.27
C PRO A 233 5.00 5.79 -19.35
N LEU A 234 5.60 5.03 -18.40
CA LEU A 234 4.83 4.24 -17.44
C LEU A 234 4.08 5.13 -16.46
N ALA A 235 4.71 6.17 -15.93
CA ALA A 235 4.06 7.14 -15.05
C ALA A 235 2.90 7.87 -15.75
N GLN A 236 3.08 8.28 -17.00
CA GLN A 236 2.02 8.90 -17.81
C GLN A 236 0.87 7.93 -18.08
N PHE A 237 1.17 6.66 -18.39
CA PHE A 237 0.16 5.64 -18.56
C PHE A 237 -0.67 5.47 -17.27
N MET A 238 0.00 5.34 -16.12
CA MET A 238 -0.69 5.23 -14.82
C MET A 238 -1.55 6.45 -14.52
N ASP A 239 -1.03 7.66 -14.76
CA ASP A 239 -1.80 8.89 -14.57
C ASP A 239 -3.03 8.98 -15.48
N GLN A 240 -2.89 8.57 -16.75
CA GLN A 240 -4.01 8.51 -17.69
C GLN A 240 -5.08 7.51 -17.25
N VAL A 241 -4.68 6.33 -16.81
CA VAL A 241 -5.62 5.27 -16.34
C VAL A 241 -6.29 5.68 -15.04
N LEU A 242 -5.53 6.24 -14.10
CA LEU A 242 -6.03 6.61 -12.78
C LEU A 242 -6.75 7.96 -12.77
N GLY A 243 -6.28 8.96 -13.54
CA GLY A 243 -6.91 10.27 -13.69
C GLY A 243 -7.12 11.02 -12.38
N GLY A 244 -6.08 11.07 -11.55
CA GLY A 244 -6.12 11.78 -10.27
C GLY A 244 -6.84 11.05 -9.14
N ARG A 245 -7.16 9.76 -9.31
CA ARG A 245 -7.82 8.94 -8.28
C ARG A 245 -7.31 7.52 -8.27
N GLN A 246 -6.91 7.02 -7.11
CA GLN A 246 -6.67 5.59 -6.94
C GLN A 246 -7.99 4.86 -6.82
N TYR A 247 -8.21 3.87 -7.69
CA TYR A 247 -9.39 3.04 -7.70
C TYR A 247 -9.16 1.79 -6.86
N LEU A 248 -10.09 1.54 -5.92
CA LEU A 248 -10.03 0.39 -5.02
C LEU A 248 -11.41 -0.25 -4.89
N ARG A 249 -11.40 -1.54 -4.64
CA ARG A 249 -12.59 -2.27 -4.22
C ARG A 249 -12.39 -2.81 -2.80
N PRO A 250 -13.41 -2.73 -1.92
CA PRO A 250 -13.36 -3.40 -0.64
C PRO A 250 -13.36 -4.92 -0.86
N TRP A 251 -12.71 -5.67 0.03
CA TRP A 251 -12.71 -7.13 -0.02
C TRP A 251 -14.10 -7.72 0.24
N PHE A 252 -14.93 -7.02 0.99
CA PHE A 252 -16.29 -7.41 1.36
C PHE A 252 -17.21 -6.20 1.44
N GLY A 253 -18.51 -6.42 1.15
CA GLY A 253 -19.52 -5.39 1.27
C GLY A 253 -19.52 -4.37 0.13
N ALA A 254 -20.29 -3.29 0.33
CA ALA A 254 -20.54 -2.25 -0.65
C ALA A 254 -19.99 -0.88 -0.20
N ALA A 255 -18.88 -0.87 0.53
CA ALA A 255 -18.25 0.38 0.96
C ALA A 255 -18.02 1.31 -0.23
N LYS A 256 -18.38 2.59 -0.08
CA LYS A 256 -18.23 3.63 -1.11
C LYS A 256 -17.64 4.87 -0.49
N GLY A 257 -16.76 5.56 -1.21
CA GLY A 257 -16.19 6.81 -0.72
C GLY A 257 -14.90 7.19 -1.41
N ASP A 258 -14.26 8.19 -0.86
CA ASP A 258 -13.02 8.77 -1.33
C ASP A 258 -11.93 8.83 -0.23
N ASP A 259 -12.17 8.17 0.89
CA ASP A 259 -11.21 7.99 1.98
C ASP A 259 -11.33 6.58 2.58
N LEU A 260 -10.20 5.87 2.71
CA LEU A 260 -10.14 4.50 3.25
C LEU A 260 -10.61 4.40 4.70
N PHE A 261 -10.45 5.46 5.47
CA PHE A 261 -10.79 5.48 6.89
C PHE A 261 -12.22 5.95 7.18
N ALA A 262 -12.83 6.66 6.23
CA ALA A 262 -14.20 7.17 6.35
C ALA A 262 -15.26 6.23 5.78
N VAL A 263 -14.85 5.23 4.97
CA VAL A 263 -15.83 4.25 4.44
C VAL A 263 -16.38 3.35 5.55
N GLU A 264 -17.70 3.20 5.57
CA GLU A 264 -18.35 2.23 6.45
C GLU A 264 -18.11 0.82 5.93
N ILE A 265 -17.63 -0.06 6.80
CA ILE A 265 -17.47 -1.49 6.56
C ILE A 265 -18.58 -2.20 7.34
N PRO A 266 -19.34 -3.10 6.71
CA PRO A 266 -20.42 -3.82 7.36
C PRO A 266 -19.96 -4.65 8.56
#